data_9ee91ad1911a4e99288180d5bb0a74ee
#
_entry.id   9ee91ad1911a4e99288180d5bb0a74ee
#
_cell.length_a   1.000
_cell.length_b   1.000
_cell.length_c   1.000
_cell.angle_alpha   90.00
_cell.angle_beta   90.00
_cell.angle_gamma   90.00
#
_symmetry.space_group_name_H-M   'P 1'
#
loop_
_entity.id
_entity.type
_entity.pdbx_description
1 polymer ?
#
loop_
_entity_poly.entity_id
_entity_poly.type
_entity_poly.pdbx_seq_one_letter_code
_entity_poly.pdbx_strand_id
1 'polypeptide(L)'
;QHPEVVAKMRQQLYSWWDGVKHLANEEQRIIVGSKYENPSKLSATEWLDVFVDQQGQIRRGVLKNGYWLIDVARAGEYEIELRRWPKETDGTINGTLPDGSGTALPINQAMLFMSGHNHLRIAEKKAYQFEGLTKRVNPKDKGVTFTMNLKKGPTALHTWFKGKNELMLSAYYVYVNRK
;
A
#
# COMPACT_ATOMS: atom_id res chain seq x y z
N GLN A 1 -3.20 -43.88 20.44
CA GLN A 1 -2.91 -43.51 19.03
C GLN A 1 -4.12 -43.89 18.20
N HIS A 2 -4.58 -43.00 17.33
CA HIS A 2 -5.82 -43.10 16.56
C HIS A 2 -5.52 -43.00 15.06
N PRO A 3 -5.00 -44.05 14.42
CA PRO A 3 -4.57 -43.99 13.01
C PRO A 3 -5.74 -43.72 12.05
N GLU A 4 -6.95 -44.18 12.38
CA GLU A 4 -8.17 -43.93 11.63
C GLU A 4 -8.55 -42.44 11.62
N VAL A 5 -8.34 -41.71 12.73
CA VAL A 5 -8.58 -40.28 12.84
C VAL A 5 -7.58 -39.53 11.98
N VAL A 6 -6.32 -39.92 12.04
CA VAL A 6 -5.25 -39.32 11.21
C VAL A 6 -5.53 -39.52 9.72
N ALA A 7 -5.96 -40.72 9.32
CA ALA A 7 -6.30 -41.01 7.93
C ALA A 7 -7.46 -40.15 7.43
N LYS A 8 -8.52 -40.01 8.23
CA LYS A 8 -9.66 -39.17 7.93
C LYS A 8 -9.29 -37.67 7.82
N MET A 9 -8.51 -37.15 8.77
CA MET A 9 -8.05 -35.78 8.73
C MET A 9 -7.17 -35.48 7.52
N ARG A 10 -6.28 -36.40 7.16
CA ARG A 10 -5.45 -36.31 5.96
C ARG A 10 -6.28 -36.27 4.69
N GLN A 11 -7.27 -37.15 4.57
CA GLN A 11 -8.19 -37.17 3.44
C GLN A 11 -8.95 -35.83 3.32
N GLN A 12 -9.46 -35.30 4.43
CA GLN A 12 -10.15 -34.00 4.45
C GLN A 12 -9.22 -32.86 4.04
N LEU A 13 -7.96 -32.85 4.53
CA LEU A 13 -6.95 -31.85 4.16
C LEU A 13 -6.68 -31.88 2.65
N TYR A 14 -6.46 -33.06 2.09
CA TYR A 14 -6.18 -33.16 0.65
C TYR A 14 -7.39 -32.78 -0.20
N SER A 15 -8.59 -33.19 0.19
CA SER A 15 -9.82 -32.79 -0.50
C SER A 15 -10.01 -31.27 -0.49
N TRP A 16 -9.79 -30.62 0.66
CA TRP A 16 -9.80 -29.16 0.77
C TRP A 16 -8.72 -28.53 -0.11
N TRP A 17 -7.46 -29.02 -0.01
CA TRP A 17 -6.35 -28.50 -0.80
C TRP A 17 -6.59 -28.61 -2.31
N ASP A 18 -7.10 -29.74 -2.76
CA ASP A 18 -7.43 -29.92 -4.18
C ASP A 18 -8.47 -28.92 -4.68
N GLY A 19 -9.41 -28.53 -3.82
CA GLY A 19 -10.39 -27.48 -4.12
C GLY A 19 -9.84 -26.07 -4.21
N VAL A 20 -8.73 -25.76 -3.52
CA VAL A 20 -8.22 -24.37 -3.39
C VAL A 20 -6.82 -24.16 -3.98
N LYS A 21 -6.04 -25.21 -4.27
CA LYS A 21 -4.65 -25.12 -4.71
C LYS A 21 -4.44 -24.28 -5.98
N HIS A 22 -5.46 -24.23 -6.85
CA HIS A 22 -5.39 -23.40 -8.06
C HIS A 22 -5.39 -21.90 -7.74
N LEU A 23 -5.95 -21.48 -6.59
CA LEU A 23 -5.98 -20.11 -6.12
C LEU A 23 -4.67 -19.69 -5.42
N ALA A 24 -3.86 -20.66 -4.99
CA ALA A 24 -2.68 -20.39 -4.15
C ALA A 24 -1.60 -19.55 -4.86
N ASN A 25 -1.57 -19.57 -6.19
CA ASN A 25 -0.63 -18.80 -7.01
C ASN A 25 -1.27 -17.59 -7.71
N GLU A 26 -2.55 -17.32 -7.45
CA GLU A 26 -3.20 -16.15 -8.01
C GLU A 26 -2.78 -14.91 -7.24
N GLU A 27 -2.37 -13.87 -7.97
CA GLU A 27 -2.07 -12.58 -7.36
C GLU A 27 -3.35 -11.96 -6.79
N GLN A 28 -3.35 -11.76 -5.48
CA GLN A 28 -4.44 -11.04 -4.82
C GLN A 28 -4.27 -9.53 -5.04
N ARG A 29 -5.30 -8.90 -5.60
CA ARG A 29 -5.32 -7.47 -5.91
C ARG A 29 -6.42 -6.77 -5.15
N ILE A 30 -6.12 -5.59 -4.62
CA ILE A 30 -7.11 -4.77 -3.93
C ILE A 30 -7.94 -4.04 -4.98
N ILE A 31 -9.25 -4.27 -4.97
CA ILE A 31 -10.16 -3.61 -5.92
C ILE A 31 -10.39 -2.16 -5.49
N VAL A 32 -10.11 -1.22 -6.38
CA VAL A 32 -10.30 0.21 -6.12
C VAL A 32 -11.30 0.84 -7.10
N GLY A 33 -12.04 1.86 -6.63
CA GLY A 33 -13.02 2.58 -7.44
C GLY A 33 -14.25 1.76 -7.85
N SER A 34 -14.59 0.75 -7.05
CA SER A 34 -15.81 -0.04 -7.22
C SER A 34 -17.04 0.74 -6.74
N LYS A 35 -18.25 0.26 -7.08
CA LYS A 35 -19.49 0.83 -6.53
C LYS A 35 -19.76 0.41 -5.08
N TYR A 36 -19.03 -0.58 -4.59
CA TYR A 36 -19.24 -1.15 -3.24
C TYR A 36 -18.34 -0.49 -2.21
N GLU A 37 -17.16 -0.04 -2.63
CA GLU A 37 -16.21 0.65 -1.78
C GLU A 37 -15.51 1.77 -2.57
N ASN A 38 -15.81 3.01 -2.19
CA ASN A 38 -15.17 4.21 -2.72
C ASN A 38 -15.37 5.37 -1.73
N PRO A 39 -14.31 5.91 -1.12
CA PRO A 39 -12.91 5.59 -1.37
C PRO A 39 -12.47 4.26 -0.77
N SER A 40 -11.48 3.61 -1.42
CA SER A 40 -10.78 2.46 -0.85
C SER A 40 -9.59 2.95 -0.02
N LYS A 41 -9.38 2.35 1.17
CA LYS A 41 -8.26 2.63 2.07
C LYS A 41 -7.23 1.51 1.95
N LEU A 42 -6.02 1.83 1.55
CA LEU A 42 -4.87 0.93 1.52
C LEU A 42 -3.97 1.22 2.72
N SER A 43 -3.37 0.19 3.27
CA SER A 43 -2.46 0.30 4.41
C SER A 43 -1.14 -0.42 4.17
N ALA A 44 -0.13 -0.10 4.96
CA ALA A 44 1.19 -0.73 4.87
C ALA A 44 1.18 -2.24 5.15
N THR A 45 0.15 -2.76 5.82
CA THR A 45 -0.01 -4.19 6.07
C THR A 45 -0.24 -5.01 4.81
N GLU A 46 -0.66 -4.35 3.72
CA GLU A 46 -0.96 -4.95 2.42
C GLU A 46 0.18 -4.74 1.41
N TRP A 47 1.31 -4.17 1.85
CA TRP A 47 2.47 -4.03 0.97
C TRP A 47 3.05 -5.38 0.55
N LEU A 48 3.52 -5.42 -0.68
CA LEU A 48 4.38 -6.49 -1.17
C LEU A 48 5.86 -6.10 -1.03
N ASP A 49 6.71 -7.11 -1.00
CA ASP A 49 8.17 -7.08 -0.89
C ASP A 49 8.72 -6.69 0.49
N VAL A 50 7.98 -5.99 1.33
CA VAL A 50 8.42 -5.60 2.67
C VAL A 50 7.30 -5.73 3.70
N PHE A 51 7.69 -5.99 4.93
CA PHE A 51 6.75 -6.21 6.03
C PHE A 51 6.68 -4.98 6.92
N VAL A 52 5.51 -4.34 6.99
CA VAL A 52 5.16 -3.29 7.96
C VAL A 52 3.72 -3.51 8.40
N ASP A 53 3.53 -4.45 9.30
CA ASP A 53 2.22 -4.93 9.77
C ASP A 53 1.88 -4.51 11.20
N GLN A 54 2.83 -3.89 11.90
CA GLN A 54 2.66 -3.47 13.28
C GLN A 54 2.60 -1.95 13.42
N GLN A 55 1.63 -1.45 14.17
CA GLN A 55 1.52 -0.02 14.45
C GLN A 55 2.78 0.59 15.07
N GLY A 56 3.51 -0.18 15.89
CA GLY A 56 4.77 0.25 16.45
C GLY A 56 5.84 0.58 15.41
N GLN A 57 5.86 -0.13 14.28
CA GLN A 57 6.75 0.18 13.16
C GLN A 57 6.37 1.51 12.49
N ILE A 58 5.07 1.73 12.25
CA ILE A 58 4.54 2.98 11.69
C ILE A 58 4.84 4.17 12.61
N ARG A 59 4.64 4.00 13.92
CA ARG A 59 4.92 5.05 14.92
C ARG A 59 6.41 5.41 14.96
N ARG A 60 7.30 4.44 14.89
CA ARG A 60 8.75 4.67 14.80
C ARG A 60 9.19 5.26 13.45
N GLY A 61 8.34 5.25 12.44
CA GLY A 61 8.66 5.78 11.11
C GLY A 61 9.71 4.94 10.38
N VAL A 62 9.53 3.60 10.35
CA VAL A 62 10.49 2.71 9.69
C VAL A 62 10.66 3.07 8.21
N LEU A 63 11.90 3.20 7.77
CA LEU A 63 12.24 3.60 6.40
C LEU A 63 12.18 2.37 5.48
N LYS A 64 10.96 1.98 5.10
CA LYS A 64 10.69 0.87 4.18
C LYS A 64 9.82 1.32 3.02
N ASN A 65 10.03 0.68 1.88
CA ASN A 65 9.31 0.98 0.65
C ASN A 65 8.65 -0.31 0.14
N GLY A 66 7.33 -0.33 0.16
CA GLY A 66 6.50 -1.37 -0.43
C GLY A 66 5.58 -0.79 -1.50
N TYR A 67 4.79 -1.64 -2.11
CA TYR A 67 3.80 -1.26 -3.10
C TYR A 67 2.54 -2.11 -2.96
N TRP A 68 1.46 -1.68 -3.57
CA TRP A 68 0.20 -2.43 -3.61
C TRP A 68 -0.08 -2.93 -5.01
N LEU A 69 -0.54 -4.18 -5.13
CA LEU A 69 -1.22 -4.65 -6.33
C LEU A 69 -2.68 -4.25 -6.24
N ILE A 70 -3.15 -3.48 -7.21
CA ILE A 70 -4.53 -3.02 -7.27
C ILE A 70 -5.20 -3.42 -8.58
N ASP A 71 -6.51 -3.57 -8.56
CA ASP A 71 -7.36 -3.71 -9.74
C ASP A 71 -8.33 -2.54 -9.79
N VAL A 72 -8.18 -1.70 -10.81
CA VAL A 72 -9.03 -0.54 -11.04
C VAL A 72 -10.35 -1.01 -11.64
N ALA A 73 -11.42 -1.02 -10.84
CA ALA A 73 -12.72 -1.53 -11.24
C ALA A 73 -13.36 -0.76 -12.40
N ARG A 74 -13.11 0.53 -12.49
CA ARG A 74 -13.68 1.43 -13.52
C ARG A 74 -12.66 2.47 -13.95
N ALA A 75 -12.55 2.71 -15.26
CA ALA A 75 -11.76 3.83 -15.78
C ALA A 75 -12.36 5.17 -15.33
N GLY A 76 -11.53 6.20 -15.22
CA GLY A 76 -11.94 7.55 -14.88
C GLY A 76 -10.90 8.34 -14.10
N GLU A 77 -11.30 9.50 -13.62
CA GLU A 77 -10.49 10.35 -12.78
C GLU A 77 -10.50 9.83 -11.33
N TYR A 78 -9.32 9.81 -10.74
CA TYR A 78 -9.08 9.37 -9.38
C TYR A 78 -8.29 10.41 -8.60
N GLU A 79 -8.67 10.59 -7.34
CA GLU A 79 -7.85 11.25 -6.33
C GLU A 79 -7.18 10.18 -5.48
N ILE A 80 -5.86 10.25 -5.38
CA ILE A 80 -5.04 9.33 -4.58
C ILE A 80 -4.32 10.16 -3.52
N GLU A 81 -4.76 10.03 -2.28
CA GLU A 81 -4.22 10.77 -1.13
C GLU A 81 -3.22 9.91 -0.37
N LEU A 82 -1.97 10.34 -0.35
CA LEU A 82 -0.88 9.74 0.40
C LEU A 82 -0.84 10.30 1.81
N ARG A 83 -0.82 9.44 2.82
CA ARG A 83 -0.74 9.82 4.22
C ARG A 83 0.28 8.96 4.96
N ARG A 84 0.91 9.55 5.96
CA ARG A 84 1.73 8.83 6.92
C ARG A 84 0.89 8.25 8.05
N TRP A 85 -0.13 8.98 8.46
CA TRP A 85 -1.07 8.61 9.52
C TRP A 85 -2.47 8.41 8.94
N PRO A 86 -3.29 7.53 9.50
CA PRO A 86 -4.67 7.38 9.05
C PRO A 86 -5.47 8.66 9.31
N LYS A 87 -6.52 8.90 8.54
CA LYS A 87 -7.33 10.14 8.61
C LYS A 87 -7.88 10.41 10.01
N GLU A 88 -8.24 9.35 10.68
CA GLU A 88 -8.87 9.36 12.00
C GLU A 88 -7.98 9.96 13.10
N THR A 89 -6.67 9.94 12.91
CA THR A 89 -5.71 10.47 13.89
C THR A 89 -5.38 11.95 13.72
N ASP A 90 -5.77 12.54 12.60
CA ASP A 90 -5.50 13.94 12.25
C ASP A 90 -4.01 14.36 12.27
N GLY A 91 -3.09 13.39 12.20
CA GLY A 91 -1.64 13.62 12.24
C GLY A 91 -1.09 14.24 10.96
N THR A 92 -0.09 15.12 11.09
CA THR A 92 0.63 15.69 9.95
C THR A 92 1.69 14.72 9.44
N ILE A 93 2.01 14.76 8.14
CA ILE A 93 3.01 13.88 7.51
C ILE A 93 4.37 13.98 8.24
N ASN A 94 4.77 15.19 8.63
CA ASN A 94 6.06 15.46 9.26
C ASN A 94 6.06 15.30 10.78
N GLY A 95 4.90 15.35 11.41
CA GLY A 95 4.76 15.41 12.86
C GLY A 95 4.60 14.05 13.53
N THR A 96 4.50 14.13 14.85
CA THR A 96 3.95 13.09 15.71
C THR A 96 2.43 13.06 15.62
N LEU A 97 1.80 12.10 16.27
CA LEU A 97 0.36 12.11 16.49
C LEU A 97 -0.04 13.17 17.53
N PRO A 98 -1.32 13.59 17.59
CA PRO A 98 -1.79 14.59 18.56
C PRO A 98 -1.57 14.20 20.03
N ASP A 99 -1.50 12.91 20.33
CA ASP A 99 -1.17 12.37 21.65
C ASP A 99 0.34 12.40 21.99
N GLY A 100 1.15 12.98 21.12
CA GLY A 100 2.61 13.05 21.23
C GLY A 100 3.33 11.77 20.83
N SER A 101 2.61 10.70 20.48
CA SER A 101 3.23 9.46 20.05
C SER A 101 3.71 9.49 18.61
N GLY A 102 4.65 8.61 18.28
CA GLY A 102 5.26 8.54 16.96
C GLY A 102 6.53 9.41 16.84
N THR A 103 7.22 9.26 15.74
CA THR A 103 8.48 9.97 15.44
C THR A 103 8.24 11.03 14.37
N ALA A 104 8.68 12.27 14.58
CA ALA A 104 8.69 13.29 13.53
C ALA A 104 9.72 12.94 12.45
N LEU A 105 9.38 13.15 11.19
CA LEU A 105 10.26 12.90 10.05
C LEU A 105 10.34 14.13 9.14
N PRO A 106 11.54 14.56 8.71
CA PRO A 106 11.71 15.75 7.89
C PRO A 106 11.38 15.50 6.41
N ILE A 107 10.13 15.12 6.13
CA ILE A 107 9.62 14.84 4.78
C ILE A 107 9.31 16.17 4.09
N ASN A 108 9.74 16.34 2.84
CA ASN A 108 9.49 17.54 2.05
C ASN A 108 8.91 17.26 0.65
N GLN A 109 8.82 16.00 0.26
CA GLN A 109 8.32 15.60 -1.04
C GLN A 109 7.49 14.32 -0.95
N ALA A 110 6.40 14.27 -1.71
CA ALA A 110 5.61 13.07 -1.95
C ALA A 110 5.68 12.70 -3.43
N MET A 111 5.76 11.40 -3.72
CA MET A 111 5.78 10.87 -5.08
C MET A 111 4.79 9.74 -5.22
N LEU A 112 4.23 9.63 -6.42
CA LEU A 112 3.30 8.57 -6.80
C LEU A 112 3.65 8.07 -8.19
N PHE A 113 3.67 6.75 -8.35
CA PHE A 113 3.92 6.07 -9.61
C PHE A 113 2.96 4.89 -9.77
N MET A 114 2.45 4.70 -10.99
CA MET A 114 1.65 3.53 -11.37
C MET A 114 2.45 2.70 -12.36
N SER A 115 2.83 1.48 -12.01
CA SER A 115 3.44 0.56 -12.96
C SER A 115 2.35 -0.27 -13.64
N GLY A 116 2.45 -0.46 -14.95
CA GLY A 116 1.55 -1.35 -15.69
C GLY A 116 1.63 -2.82 -15.23
N HIS A 117 1.02 -3.74 -15.98
CA HIS A 117 0.96 -5.17 -15.68
C HIS A 117 2.31 -5.87 -15.47
N ASN A 118 3.38 -5.33 -16.03
CA ASN A 118 4.74 -5.88 -15.89
C ASN A 118 5.47 -5.20 -14.74
N HIS A 119 4.98 -5.43 -13.52
CA HIS A 119 5.73 -5.08 -12.31
C HIS A 119 6.86 -6.09 -12.08
N LEU A 120 7.80 -6.10 -12.99
CA LEU A 120 9.08 -6.72 -12.72
C LEU A 120 9.63 -6.07 -11.46
N ARG A 121 9.95 -6.90 -10.47
CA ARG A 121 10.67 -6.61 -9.25
C ARG A 121 11.51 -5.34 -9.37
N ILE A 122 10.90 -4.20 -9.07
CA ILE A 122 11.55 -2.89 -9.01
C ILE A 122 12.39 -2.82 -7.73
N ALA A 123 12.37 -3.91 -6.96
CA ALA A 123 12.92 -4.00 -5.63
C ALA A 123 14.39 -3.63 -5.49
N GLU A 124 15.20 -3.65 -6.53
CA GLU A 124 16.61 -3.69 -6.19
C GLU A 124 17.50 -2.51 -6.59
N LYS A 125 17.22 -1.68 -7.56
CA LYS A 125 18.20 -0.60 -7.91
C LYS A 125 17.68 0.62 -8.69
N LYS A 126 16.43 0.71 -9.10
CA LYS A 126 15.97 1.75 -10.04
C LYS A 126 14.81 2.64 -9.57
N ALA A 127 14.40 2.59 -8.32
CA ALA A 127 13.36 3.47 -7.77
C ALA A 127 13.66 4.97 -7.98
N TYR A 128 14.90 5.32 -8.20
CA TYR A 128 15.35 6.70 -8.46
C TYR A 128 15.17 7.17 -9.90
N GLN A 129 14.78 6.31 -10.83
CA GLN A 129 14.67 6.60 -12.27
C GLN A 129 13.24 6.67 -12.79
N PHE A 130 12.23 6.53 -11.92
CA PHE A 130 10.84 6.62 -12.36
C PHE A 130 10.38 8.07 -12.43
N GLU A 131 9.88 8.48 -13.57
CA GLU A 131 9.12 9.71 -13.73
C GLU A 131 7.72 9.53 -13.12
N GLY A 132 7.64 9.66 -11.81
CA GLY A 132 6.39 9.68 -11.07
C GLY A 132 5.87 11.10 -10.91
N LEU A 133 4.59 11.20 -10.58
CA LEU A 133 4.02 12.47 -10.14
C LEU A 133 4.66 12.87 -8.81
N THR A 134 5.07 14.12 -8.70
CA THR A 134 5.74 14.62 -7.51
C THR A 134 5.05 15.87 -6.99
N LYS A 135 4.88 15.97 -5.67
CA LYS A 135 4.38 17.16 -4.99
C LYS A 135 5.21 17.49 -3.76
N ARG A 136 5.30 18.78 -3.43
CA ARG A 136 5.90 19.24 -2.19
C ARG A 136 5.03 18.86 -1.00
N VAL A 137 5.67 18.52 0.11
CA VAL A 137 5.03 18.35 1.42
C VAL A 137 5.36 19.56 2.28
N ASN A 138 4.34 20.25 2.77
CA ASN A 138 4.48 21.37 3.70
C ASN A 138 4.38 20.87 5.16
N PRO A 139 4.91 21.62 6.14
CA PRO A 139 4.96 21.17 7.54
C PRO A 139 3.60 20.83 8.16
N LYS A 140 2.52 21.45 7.68
CA LYS A 140 1.16 21.25 8.20
C LYS A 140 0.31 20.27 7.39
N ASP A 141 0.87 19.70 6.30
CA ASP A 141 0.13 18.78 5.45
C ASP A 141 -0.14 17.47 6.19
N LYS A 142 -1.40 17.07 6.24
CA LYS A 142 -1.85 15.78 6.78
C LYS A 142 -1.87 14.69 5.72
N GLY A 143 -2.00 15.08 4.46
CA GLY A 143 -1.97 14.22 3.28
C GLY A 143 -1.58 15.01 2.04
N VAL A 144 -1.15 14.31 1.00
CA VAL A 144 -0.87 14.88 -0.33
C VAL A 144 -1.70 14.14 -1.36
N THR A 145 -2.58 14.86 -2.05
CA THR A 145 -3.50 14.28 -3.03
C THR A 145 -2.96 14.47 -4.45
N PHE A 146 -2.95 13.40 -5.21
CA PHE A 146 -2.69 13.37 -6.64
C PHE A 146 -3.96 13.09 -7.39
N THR A 147 -4.21 13.80 -8.48
CA THR A 147 -5.32 13.55 -9.39
C THR A 147 -4.79 12.99 -10.69
N MET A 148 -5.37 11.89 -11.15
CA MET A 148 -4.95 11.24 -12.39
C MET A 148 -6.07 10.39 -13.00
N ASN A 149 -6.02 10.19 -14.31
CA ASN A 149 -6.91 9.25 -14.99
C ASN A 149 -6.32 7.84 -14.93
N LEU A 150 -7.10 6.89 -14.40
CA LEU A 150 -6.75 5.47 -14.39
C LEU A 150 -7.57 4.71 -15.43
N LYS A 151 -6.91 3.74 -16.09
CA LYS A 151 -7.58 2.75 -16.93
C LYS A 151 -8.10 1.61 -16.07
N LYS A 152 -9.20 1.00 -16.48
CA LYS A 152 -9.70 -0.24 -15.85
C LYS A 152 -8.68 -1.36 -15.98
N GLY A 153 -8.53 -2.16 -14.94
CA GLY A 153 -7.70 -3.35 -14.91
C GLY A 153 -6.56 -3.29 -13.89
N PRO A 154 -5.72 -4.33 -13.87
CA PRO A 154 -4.68 -4.50 -12.89
C PRO A 154 -3.51 -3.53 -13.11
N THR A 155 -2.95 -3.05 -12.01
CA THR A 155 -1.75 -2.22 -11.96
C THR A 155 -1.09 -2.34 -10.59
N ALA A 156 0.08 -1.72 -10.40
CA ALA A 156 0.68 -1.57 -9.09
C ALA A 156 0.83 -0.09 -8.73
N LEU A 157 0.53 0.24 -7.48
CA LEU A 157 0.65 1.58 -6.92
C LEU A 157 1.89 1.67 -6.05
N HIS A 158 2.80 2.54 -6.44
CA HIS A 158 4.02 2.87 -5.69
C HIS A 158 3.92 4.29 -5.15
N THR A 159 4.38 4.48 -3.92
CA THR A 159 4.37 5.79 -3.27
C THR A 159 5.66 6.01 -2.50
N TRP A 160 6.12 7.26 -2.44
CA TRP A 160 7.26 7.63 -1.62
C TRP A 160 7.04 8.97 -0.95
N PHE A 161 7.45 9.04 0.31
CA PHE A 161 7.79 10.27 1.00
C PHE A 161 9.30 10.38 1.04
N LYS A 162 9.82 11.52 0.60
CA LYS A 162 11.24 11.83 0.60
C LYS A 162 11.54 13.02 1.50
N GLY A 163 12.73 13.00 2.08
CA GLY A 163 13.22 14.07 2.94
C GLY A 163 14.72 14.34 2.74
N LYS A 164 15.32 15.08 3.68
CA LYS A 164 16.77 15.28 3.71
C LYS A 164 17.49 14.00 4.11
N ASN A 165 18.81 13.94 3.81
CA ASN A 165 19.70 12.84 4.20
C ASN A 165 19.20 11.46 3.71
N GLU A 166 18.77 11.39 2.45
CA GLU A 166 18.29 10.14 1.81
C GLU A 166 17.08 9.50 2.49
N LEU A 167 16.40 10.22 3.39
CA LEU A 167 15.18 9.75 3.99
C LEU A 167 14.17 9.40 2.89
N MET A 168 13.74 8.15 2.87
CA MET A 168 12.74 7.64 1.92
C MET A 168 11.94 6.51 2.54
N LEU A 169 10.62 6.61 2.45
CA LEU A 169 9.67 5.58 2.88
C LEU A 169 8.41 5.66 2.02
N SER A 170 7.69 4.54 1.86
CA SER A 170 6.35 4.60 1.24
C SER A 170 5.33 5.21 2.18
N ALA A 171 4.27 5.79 1.63
CA ALA A 171 3.12 6.25 2.41
C ALA A 171 2.48 5.04 3.12
N TYR A 172 2.34 5.07 4.44
CA TYR A 172 1.76 3.96 5.18
C TYR A 172 0.26 3.78 4.95
N TYR A 173 -0.42 4.87 4.56
CA TYR A 173 -1.84 4.86 4.22
C TYR A 173 -2.07 5.60 2.91
N VAL A 174 -2.92 5.03 2.07
CA VAL A 174 -3.35 5.65 0.82
C VAL A 174 -4.86 5.53 0.69
N TYR A 175 -5.51 6.62 0.33
CA TYR A 175 -6.93 6.65 0.06
C TYR A 175 -7.13 6.88 -1.44
N VAL A 176 -7.79 5.93 -2.09
CA VAL A 176 -8.04 5.94 -3.53
C VAL A 176 -9.53 6.23 -3.75
N ASN A 177 -9.84 7.40 -4.27
CA ASN A 177 -11.20 7.88 -4.48
C ASN A 177 -11.45 8.12 -5.96
N ARG A 178 -12.38 7.38 -6.56
CA ARG A 178 -12.87 7.64 -7.92
C ARG A 178 -13.90 8.78 -7.87
N LYS A 179 -13.73 9.78 -8.75
CA LYS A 179 -14.67 10.89 -8.94
C LYS A 179 -15.93 10.50 -9.70
#